data_ed993611f54c4e114d9dcadc844dad0a
#
_entry.id   ed993611f54c4e114d9dcadc844dad0a
#
_cell.length_a   1.000
_cell.length_b   1.000
_cell.length_c   1.000
_cell.angle_alpha   90.00
_cell.angle_beta   90.00
_cell.angle_gamma   90.00
#
_symmetry.space_group_name_H-M   'P 1'
#
loop_
_entity.id
_entity.type
_entity.pdbx_description
1 polymer ?
#
loop_
_entity_poly.entity_id
_entity_poly.type
_entity_poly.pdbx_seq_one_letter_code
_entity_poly.pdbx_strand_id
1 'polypeptide(L)'
;MVALGGALLDNSRLFEQVRHLASSDPLTGLANYRRLLDALENETERTNRNGRPFAVLLLDLDGLKKINDTHGHVVGSRALCRLADILRIHCRAIDTAARYGGDEFALVLPETQEEEARRVADRIREVMAQDSEQPPIGASIGISVYDGDGERIEKLLSEADANLYADKARRAKRIASGPPPRHHNSKA
;
A
#
# COMPACT_ATOMS: atom_id res chain seq x y z
N MET A 1 8.01 29.77 -38.87
CA MET A 1 7.43 28.48 -38.42
C MET A 1 8.18 27.94 -37.20
N VAL A 2 8.15 28.67 -36.05
CA VAL A 2 8.90 28.29 -34.80
C VAL A 2 8.05 28.44 -33.51
N ALA A 3 6.76 28.79 -33.59
CA ALA A 3 5.97 29.13 -32.40
C ALA A 3 5.18 27.94 -31.76
N LEU A 4 5.09 26.78 -32.42
CA LEU A 4 4.33 25.65 -31.86
C LEU A 4 5.11 24.74 -30.86
N GLY A 5 6.46 24.79 -30.93
CA GLY A 5 7.29 23.95 -30.03
C GLY A 5 7.36 24.46 -28.61
N GLY A 6 7.29 25.78 -28.39
CA GLY A 6 7.39 26.39 -27.06
C GLY A 6 6.14 26.12 -26.18
N ALA A 7 4.96 26.22 -26.77
CA ALA A 7 3.70 26.04 -26.03
C ALA A 7 3.46 24.57 -25.58
N LEU A 8 3.98 23.59 -26.32
CA LEU A 8 3.92 22.17 -25.93
C LEU A 8 4.87 21.85 -24.77
N LEU A 9 6.06 22.45 -24.77
CA LEU A 9 7.05 22.29 -23.69
C LEU A 9 6.60 23.00 -22.39
N ASP A 10 5.98 24.15 -22.52
CA ASP A 10 5.42 24.87 -21.36
C ASP A 10 4.22 24.15 -20.76
N ASN A 11 3.33 23.59 -21.58
CA ASN A 11 2.23 22.75 -21.08
C ASN A 11 2.74 21.48 -20.37
N SER A 12 3.73 20.79 -20.89
CA SER A 12 4.31 19.63 -20.24
C SER A 12 4.95 19.99 -18.89
N ARG A 13 5.66 21.11 -18.82
CA ARG A 13 6.23 21.63 -17.55
C ARG A 13 5.17 22.06 -16.54
N LEU A 14 4.12 22.74 -17.00
CA LEU A 14 2.97 23.08 -16.12
C LEU A 14 2.26 21.82 -15.63
N PHE A 15 2.05 20.83 -16.48
CA PHE A 15 1.48 19.54 -16.07
C PHE A 15 2.37 18.81 -15.05
N GLU A 16 3.69 18.80 -15.22
CA GLU A 16 4.61 18.26 -14.23
C GLU A 16 4.61 19.06 -12.94
N GLN A 17 4.58 20.39 -13.00
CA GLN A 17 4.48 21.24 -11.81
C GLN A 17 3.15 21.06 -11.08
N VAL A 18 2.03 20.95 -11.78
CA VAL A 18 0.71 20.64 -11.19
C VAL A 18 0.70 19.23 -10.60
N ARG A 19 1.30 18.24 -11.26
CA ARG A 19 1.50 16.90 -10.68
C ARG A 19 2.42 16.92 -9.46
N HIS A 20 3.45 17.78 -9.44
CA HIS A 20 4.30 18.00 -8.27
C HIS A 20 3.57 18.70 -7.11
N LEU A 21 2.57 19.52 -7.39
CA LEU A 21 1.72 20.16 -6.38
C LEU A 21 0.59 19.25 -5.90
N ALA A 22 0.19 18.25 -6.70
CA ALA A 22 -0.79 17.25 -6.28
C ALA A 22 -0.20 16.38 -5.16
N SER A 23 -0.90 16.29 -4.05
CA SER A 23 -0.51 15.46 -2.89
C SER A 23 -1.15 14.08 -2.90
N SER A 24 -1.94 13.76 -3.94
CA SER A 24 -2.69 12.51 -4.08
C SER A 24 -2.40 11.79 -5.39
N ASP A 25 -2.56 10.45 -5.37
CA ASP A 25 -2.55 9.61 -6.55
C ASP A 25 -3.85 9.81 -7.36
N PRO A 26 -3.79 10.10 -8.67
CA PRO A 26 -4.96 10.46 -9.46
C PRO A 26 -5.93 9.30 -9.71
N LEU A 27 -5.48 8.05 -9.59
CA LEU A 27 -6.32 6.88 -9.78
C LEU A 27 -7.09 6.52 -8.50
N THR A 28 -6.39 6.50 -7.38
CA THR A 28 -6.93 5.99 -6.12
C THR A 28 -7.38 7.08 -5.14
N GLY A 29 -6.91 8.31 -5.33
CA GLY A 29 -7.16 9.43 -4.41
C GLY A 29 -6.44 9.31 -3.06
N LEU A 30 -5.61 8.28 -2.84
CA LEU A 30 -4.72 8.18 -1.69
C LEU A 30 -3.57 9.18 -1.79
N ALA A 31 -2.81 9.34 -0.71
CA ALA A 31 -1.56 10.09 -0.77
C ALA A 31 -0.64 9.51 -1.86
N ASN A 32 0.10 10.37 -2.54
CA ASN A 32 1.14 9.94 -3.48
C ASN A 32 2.48 9.70 -2.77
N TYR A 33 3.50 9.28 -3.52
CA TYR A 33 4.85 9.01 -3.00
C TYR A 33 5.44 10.19 -2.22
N ARG A 34 5.27 11.42 -2.71
CA ARG A 34 5.79 12.61 -2.04
C ARG A 34 5.17 12.81 -0.66
N ARG A 35 3.84 12.74 -0.58
CA ARG A 35 3.15 12.88 0.69
C ARG A 35 3.44 11.72 1.66
N LEU A 36 3.75 10.53 1.14
CA LEU A 36 4.25 9.43 1.95
C LEU A 36 5.58 9.79 2.62
N LEU A 37 6.54 10.34 1.85
CA LEU A 37 7.83 10.78 2.40
C LEU A 37 7.66 11.87 3.45
N ASP A 38 6.84 12.89 3.16
CA ASP A 38 6.52 13.97 4.12
C ASP A 38 5.92 13.38 5.42
N ALA A 39 5.06 12.36 5.33
CA ALA A 39 4.46 11.71 6.49
C ALA A 39 5.51 10.93 7.31
N LEU A 40 6.42 10.20 6.65
CA LEU A 40 7.50 9.47 7.31
C LEU A 40 8.46 10.42 8.03
N GLU A 41 8.87 11.51 7.40
CA GLU A 41 9.73 12.52 8.01
C GLU A 41 9.07 13.13 9.25
N ASN A 42 7.81 13.56 9.13
CA ASN A 42 7.06 14.15 10.24
C ASN A 42 6.89 13.18 11.42
N GLU A 43 6.59 11.91 11.17
CA GLU A 43 6.44 10.92 12.25
C GLU A 43 7.79 10.54 12.86
N THR A 44 8.88 10.50 12.08
CA THR A 44 10.24 10.32 12.61
C THR A 44 10.60 11.45 13.58
N GLU A 45 10.40 12.72 13.20
CA GLU A 45 10.63 13.84 14.07
C GLU A 45 9.74 13.82 15.32
N ARG A 46 8.49 13.41 15.15
CA ARG A 46 7.53 13.29 16.26
C ARG A 46 7.94 12.22 17.26
N THR A 47 8.34 11.04 16.77
CA THR A 47 8.81 9.92 17.60
C THR A 47 10.09 10.30 18.34
N ASN A 48 11.06 10.91 17.67
CA ASN A 48 12.30 11.39 18.28
C ASN A 48 12.05 12.42 19.41
N ARG A 49 10.95 13.18 19.34
CA ARG A 49 10.60 14.19 20.36
C ARG A 49 9.81 13.60 21.52
N ASN A 50 8.89 12.67 21.29
CA ASN A 50 7.94 12.21 22.31
C ASN A 50 8.08 10.75 22.71
N GLY A 51 8.96 9.97 22.02
CA GLY A 51 9.21 8.56 22.29
C GLY A 51 8.05 7.61 21.92
N ARG A 52 7.04 8.08 21.19
CA ARG A 52 5.93 7.24 20.76
C ARG A 52 6.23 6.65 19.39
N PRO A 53 6.25 5.31 19.24
CA PRO A 53 6.61 4.67 17.99
C PRO A 53 5.56 4.89 16.90
N PHE A 54 5.97 4.74 15.64
CA PHE A 54 5.04 4.60 14.53
C PHE A 54 5.37 3.35 13.70
N ALA A 55 4.36 2.77 13.05
CA ALA A 55 4.55 1.62 12.18
C ALA A 55 4.39 2.01 10.72
N VAL A 56 5.12 1.31 9.85
CA VAL A 56 4.97 1.36 8.40
C VAL A 56 4.52 -0.01 7.90
N LEU A 57 3.46 -0.03 7.10
CA LEU A 57 3.04 -1.18 6.34
C LEU A 57 3.31 -0.90 4.87
N LEU A 58 4.09 -1.75 4.21
CA LEU A 58 4.17 -1.79 2.75
C LEU A 58 3.26 -2.90 2.24
N LEU A 59 2.46 -2.60 1.23
CA LEU A 59 1.50 -3.53 0.65
C LEU A 59 1.69 -3.60 -0.86
N ASP A 60 1.49 -4.78 -1.42
CA ASP A 60 1.54 -5.01 -2.86
C ASP A 60 0.33 -5.85 -3.28
N LEU A 61 -0.42 -5.36 -4.26
CA LEU A 61 -1.61 -6.04 -4.78
C LEU A 61 -1.21 -7.31 -5.53
N ASP A 62 -1.56 -8.46 -4.95
CA ASP A 62 -1.17 -9.75 -5.49
C ASP A 62 -1.78 -9.99 -6.88
N GLY A 63 -0.90 -10.28 -7.85
CA GLY A 63 -1.32 -10.75 -9.16
C GLY A 63 -1.98 -9.71 -10.07
N LEU A 64 -1.75 -8.41 -9.89
CA LEU A 64 -2.27 -7.35 -10.75
C LEU A 64 -1.97 -7.60 -12.23
N LYS A 65 -0.76 -8.08 -12.57
CA LYS A 65 -0.42 -8.44 -13.95
C LYS A 65 -1.36 -9.49 -14.51
N LYS A 66 -1.66 -10.55 -13.76
CA LYS A 66 -2.59 -11.60 -14.17
C LYS A 66 -4.02 -11.06 -14.35
N ILE A 67 -4.46 -10.16 -13.47
CA ILE A 67 -5.75 -9.48 -13.61
C ILE A 67 -5.79 -8.68 -14.91
N ASN A 68 -4.75 -7.89 -15.19
CA ASN A 68 -4.65 -7.11 -16.42
C ASN A 68 -4.65 -8.00 -17.67
N ASP A 69 -3.85 -9.06 -17.66
CA ASP A 69 -3.71 -9.97 -18.81
C ASP A 69 -5.02 -10.75 -19.08
N THR A 70 -5.80 -11.04 -18.04
CA THR A 70 -7.04 -11.84 -18.16
C THR A 70 -8.28 -10.97 -18.39
N HIS A 71 -8.38 -9.81 -17.73
CA HIS A 71 -9.61 -8.99 -17.68
C HIS A 71 -9.42 -7.58 -18.24
N GLY A 72 -8.20 -7.21 -18.64
CA GLY A 72 -7.86 -5.90 -19.16
C GLY A 72 -7.54 -4.85 -18.07
N HIS A 73 -6.85 -3.79 -18.49
CA HIS A 73 -6.34 -2.73 -17.58
C HIS A 73 -7.44 -1.97 -16.84
N VAL A 74 -8.64 -1.89 -17.36
CA VAL A 74 -9.77 -1.24 -16.68
C VAL A 74 -10.15 -2.00 -15.41
N VAL A 75 -10.16 -3.33 -15.48
CA VAL A 75 -10.45 -4.19 -14.32
C VAL A 75 -9.28 -4.15 -13.32
N GLY A 76 -8.03 -4.13 -13.79
CA GLY A 76 -6.88 -3.94 -12.90
C GLY A 76 -6.89 -2.59 -12.19
N SER A 77 -7.26 -1.51 -12.88
CA SER A 77 -7.43 -0.20 -12.25
C SER A 77 -8.54 -0.21 -11.19
N ARG A 78 -9.65 -0.92 -11.44
CA ARG A 78 -10.71 -1.12 -10.44
C ARG A 78 -10.19 -1.91 -9.22
N ALA A 79 -9.40 -2.95 -9.41
CA ALA A 79 -8.79 -3.70 -8.32
C ALA A 79 -7.89 -2.83 -7.43
N LEU A 80 -7.10 -1.92 -8.03
CA LEU A 80 -6.32 -0.92 -7.30
C LEU A 80 -7.20 0.05 -6.49
N CYS A 81 -8.30 0.54 -7.09
CA CYS A 81 -9.24 1.41 -6.38
C CYS A 81 -9.93 0.69 -5.20
N ARG A 82 -10.32 -0.57 -5.37
CA ARG A 82 -10.91 -1.39 -4.30
C ARG A 82 -9.96 -1.55 -3.11
N LEU A 83 -8.67 -1.86 -3.37
CA LEU A 83 -7.67 -1.90 -2.29
C LEU A 83 -7.55 -0.53 -1.61
N ALA A 84 -7.48 0.55 -2.39
CA ALA A 84 -7.40 1.91 -1.85
C ALA A 84 -8.60 2.26 -0.95
N ASP A 85 -9.81 1.86 -1.34
CA ASP A 85 -11.03 2.10 -0.55
C ASP A 85 -10.99 1.29 0.77
N ILE A 86 -10.53 0.04 0.73
CA ILE A 86 -10.32 -0.77 1.92
C ILE A 86 -9.32 -0.07 2.87
N LEU A 87 -8.18 0.39 2.34
CA LEU A 87 -7.19 1.09 3.16
C LEU A 87 -7.77 2.37 3.78
N ARG A 88 -8.49 3.18 3.00
CA ARG A 88 -9.10 4.43 3.45
C ARG A 88 -10.11 4.22 4.58
N ILE A 89 -10.96 3.19 4.50
CA ILE A 89 -11.98 2.88 5.50
C ILE A 89 -11.34 2.38 6.80
N HIS A 90 -10.21 1.69 6.71
CA HIS A 90 -9.56 1.07 7.87
C HIS A 90 -8.43 1.90 8.47
N CYS A 91 -8.12 3.08 7.91
CA CYS A 91 -7.22 4.07 8.46
C CYS A 91 -7.95 5.05 9.38
N ARG A 92 -7.26 5.45 10.46
CA ARG A 92 -7.69 6.56 11.34
C ARG A 92 -7.43 7.90 10.64
N ALA A 93 -8.00 8.99 11.15
CA ALA A 93 -7.76 10.33 10.60
C ALA A 93 -6.29 10.78 10.67
N ILE A 94 -5.51 10.23 11.62
CA ILE A 94 -4.07 10.51 11.79
C ILE A 94 -3.18 9.60 10.95
N ASP A 95 -3.71 8.50 10.41
CA ASP A 95 -2.96 7.56 9.58
C ASP A 95 -2.82 8.13 8.16
N THR A 96 -1.73 7.79 7.51
CA THR A 96 -1.53 8.13 6.10
C THR A 96 -1.56 6.86 5.26
N ALA A 97 -2.54 6.77 4.35
CA ALA A 97 -2.59 5.75 3.31
C ALA A 97 -2.09 6.34 2.00
N ALA A 98 -1.14 5.69 1.35
CA ALA A 98 -0.50 6.15 0.13
C ALA A 98 -0.44 5.04 -0.94
N ARG A 99 -0.44 5.46 -2.22
CA ARG A 99 0.00 4.64 -3.33
C ARG A 99 1.27 5.25 -3.92
N TYR A 100 2.38 4.50 -3.88
CA TYR A 100 3.69 5.02 -4.26
C TYR A 100 4.30 4.34 -5.49
N GLY A 101 3.69 3.26 -5.96
CA GLY A 101 4.08 2.52 -7.15
C GLY A 101 2.88 2.05 -7.98
N GLY A 102 3.12 1.17 -8.94
CA GLY A 102 2.07 0.62 -9.81
C GLY A 102 1.00 -0.16 -9.04
N ASP A 103 1.43 -1.15 -8.27
CA ASP A 103 0.64 -2.02 -7.39
C ASP A 103 1.03 -1.90 -5.91
N GLU A 104 1.86 -0.90 -5.58
CA GLU A 104 2.48 -0.72 -4.28
C GLU A 104 1.78 0.38 -3.48
N PHE A 105 1.42 0.04 -2.25
CA PHE A 105 0.75 0.91 -1.28
C PHE A 105 1.52 0.95 0.03
N ALA A 106 1.35 2.02 0.79
CA ALA A 106 1.94 2.17 2.11
C ALA A 106 0.92 2.73 3.10
N LEU A 107 1.04 2.31 4.37
CA LEU A 107 0.39 2.95 5.51
C LEU A 107 1.45 3.44 6.47
N VAL A 108 1.31 4.68 6.93
CA VAL A 108 2.05 5.21 8.08
C VAL A 108 1.05 5.33 9.22
N LEU A 109 1.32 4.61 10.31
CA LEU A 109 0.43 4.47 11.46
C LEU A 109 1.10 5.11 12.70
N PRO A 110 0.80 6.37 13.02
CA PRO A 110 1.33 7.04 14.21
C PRO A 110 0.95 6.32 15.51
N GLU A 111 1.81 6.41 16.52
CA GLU A 111 1.58 5.88 17.86
C GLU A 111 1.14 4.40 17.83
N THR A 112 1.80 3.59 16.99
CA THR A 112 1.42 2.21 16.74
C THR A 112 2.64 1.30 16.89
N GLN A 113 2.53 0.29 17.74
CA GLN A 113 3.52 -0.78 17.94
C GLN A 113 3.29 -1.95 16.98
N GLU A 114 4.23 -2.90 16.94
CA GLU A 114 4.21 -4.02 16.01
C GLU A 114 2.94 -4.88 16.10
N GLU A 115 2.51 -5.21 17.32
CA GLU A 115 1.29 -5.97 17.57
C GLU A 115 0.03 -5.30 17.01
N GLU A 116 -0.06 -3.98 17.18
CA GLU A 116 -1.19 -3.19 16.68
C GLU A 116 -1.15 -3.09 15.14
N ALA A 117 0.05 -2.89 14.57
CA ALA A 117 0.26 -2.90 13.13
C ALA A 117 -0.12 -4.25 12.50
N ARG A 118 0.21 -5.37 13.15
CA ARG A 118 -0.22 -6.72 12.74
C ARG A 118 -1.74 -6.86 12.72
N ARG A 119 -2.43 -6.35 13.75
CA ARG A 119 -3.91 -6.36 13.78
C ARG A 119 -4.53 -5.54 12.64
N VAL A 120 -3.91 -4.40 12.29
CA VAL A 120 -4.34 -3.61 11.12
C VAL A 120 -4.16 -4.42 9.84
N ALA A 121 -2.99 -5.05 9.64
CA ALA A 121 -2.71 -5.88 8.48
C ALA A 121 -3.69 -7.07 8.36
N ASP A 122 -3.99 -7.75 9.46
CA ASP A 122 -4.91 -8.89 9.46
C ASP A 122 -6.34 -8.45 9.15
N ARG A 123 -6.80 -7.33 9.72
CA ARG A 123 -8.10 -6.75 9.39
C ARG A 123 -8.22 -6.39 7.90
N ILE A 124 -7.19 -5.80 7.30
CA ILE A 124 -7.16 -5.51 5.87
C ILE A 124 -7.28 -6.81 5.05
N ARG A 125 -6.55 -7.87 5.43
CA ARG A 125 -6.63 -9.18 4.78
C ARG A 125 -8.01 -9.80 4.89
N GLU A 126 -8.64 -9.72 6.05
CA GLU A 126 -9.99 -10.23 6.29
C GLU A 126 -11.03 -9.53 5.42
N VAL A 127 -10.96 -8.21 5.33
CA VAL A 127 -11.88 -7.43 4.49
C VAL A 127 -11.70 -7.76 3.02
N MET A 128 -10.46 -7.88 2.53
CA MET A 128 -10.21 -8.34 1.16
C MET A 128 -10.75 -9.74 0.89
N ALA A 129 -10.66 -10.65 1.88
CA ALA A 129 -11.17 -12.01 1.75
C ALA A 129 -12.71 -12.08 1.75
N GLN A 130 -13.39 -11.10 2.35
CA GLN A 130 -14.84 -10.96 2.37
C GLN A 130 -15.40 -10.18 1.18
N ASP A 131 -14.53 -9.54 0.41
CA ASP A 131 -14.94 -8.79 -0.77
C ASP A 131 -15.47 -9.74 -1.85
N SER A 132 -16.74 -9.57 -2.20
CA SER A 132 -17.45 -10.41 -3.18
C SER A 132 -17.24 -9.98 -4.63
N GLU A 133 -16.59 -8.85 -4.88
CA GLU A 133 -16.34 -8.36 -6.23
C GLU A 133 -15.32 -9.24 -6.98
N GLN A 134 -15.50 -9.34 -8.30
CA GLN A 134 -14.62 -10.11 -9.17
C GLN A 134 -13.73 -9.20 -10.02
N PRO A 135 -12.48 -9.59 -10.25
CA PRO A 135 -11.79 -10.75 -9.68
C PRO A 135 -11.47 -10.55 -8.18
N PRO A 136 -11.29 -11.62 -7.40
CA PRO A 136 -10.90 -11.50 -6.00
C PRO A 136 -9.54 -10.80 -5.91
N ILE A 137 -9.37 -9.96 -4.89
CA ILE A 137 -8.12 -9.26 -4.62
C ILE A 137 -7.46 -9.78 -3.34
N GLY A 138 -6.16 -9.66 -3.28
CA GLY A 138 -5.35 -9.93 -2.10
C GLY A 138 -4.12 -9.05 -2.11
N ALA A 139 -3.50 -8.85 -0.96
CA ALA A 139 -2.24 -8.13 -0.89
C ALA A 139 -1.26 -8.83 0.04
N SER A 140 -0.01 -8.83 -0.35
CA SER A 140 1.11 -9.16 0.52
C SER A 140 1.46 -7.93 1.35
N ILE A 141 1.83 -8.11 2.62
CA ILE A 141 2.03 -7.00 3.57
C ILE A 141 3.32 -7.23 4.35
N GLY A 142 4.21 -6.23 4.33
CA GLY A 142 5.38 -6.14 5.17
C GLY A 142 5.23 -5.04 6.21
N ILE A 143 5.71 -5.27 7.42
CA ILE A 143 5.58 -4.37 8.56
C ILE A 143 6.96 -4.04 9.10
N SER A 144 7.20 -2.78 9.46
CA SER A 144 8.32 -2.33 10.27
C SER A 144 7.85 -1.27 11.26
N VAL A 145 8.61 -1.06 12.33
CA VAL A 145 8.28 -0.09 13.39
C VAL A 145 9.50 0.76 13.67
N TYR A 146 9.28 2.07 13.75
CA TYR A 146 10.26 3.03 14.21
C TYR A 146 9.98 3.40 15.66
N ASP A 147 10.92 3.19 16.55
CA ASP A 147 10.79 3.42 18.00
C ASP A 147 11.65 4.57 18.54
N GLY A 148 12.34 5.30 17.64
CA GLY A 148 13.12 6.46 18.02
C GLY A 148 14.58 6.14 18.34
N ASP A 149 15.11 5.01 17.87
CA ASP A 149 16.50 4.58 18.03
C ASP A 149 17.52 5.36 17.18
N GLY A 150 17.06 6.37 16.42
CA GLY A 150 17.89 7.15 15.50
C GLY A 150 18.13 6.48 14.16
N GLU A 151 17.41 5.41 13.85
CA GLU A 151 17.48 4.76 12.54
C GLU A 151 17.03 5.71 11.41
N ARG A 152 17.55 5.45 10.23
CA ARG A 152 17.14 6.21 9.03
C ARG A 152 15.87 5.62 8.45
N ILE A 153 15.04 6.48 7.85
CA ILE A 153 13.82 6.09 7.13
C ILE A 153 14.09 5.02 6.07
N GLU A 154 15.25 5.08 5.41
CA GLU A 154 15.64 4.08 4.40
C GLU A 154 15.78 2.68 5.00
N LYS A 155 16.29 2.56 6.24
CA LYS A 155 16.40 1.27 6.93
C LYS A 155 15.03 0.74 7.30
N LEU A 156 14.16 1.59 7.86
CA LEU A 156 12.78 1.25 8.18
C LEU A 156 12.02 0.72 6.95
N LEU A 157 12.14 1.41 5.81
CA LEU A 157 11.53 0.98 4.56
C LEU A 157 12.13 -0.32 4.04
N SER A 158 13.45 -0.50 4.15
CA SER A 158 14.13 -1.74 3.73
C SER A 158 13.68 -2.94 4.56
N GLU A 159 13.45 -2.77 5.85
CA GLU A 159 12.92 -3.83 6.72
C GLU A 159 11.47 -4.18 6.36
N ALA A 160 10.63 -3.18 6.13
CA ALA A 160 9.26 -3.40 5.65
C ALA A 160 9.25 -4.15 4.32
N ASP A 161 10.13 -3.79 3.38
CA ASP A 161 10.25 -4.45 2.07
C ASP A 161 10.72 -5.92 2.20
N ALA A 162 11.71 -6.18 3.04
CA ALA A 162 12.15 -7.54 3.32
C ALA A 162 11.01 -8.41 3.89
N ASN A 163 10.22 -7.86 4.81
CA ASN A 163 9.05 -8.51 5.39
C ASN A 163 7.93 -8.71 4.35
N LEU A 164 7.72 -7.75 3.45
CA LEU A 164 6.79 -7.85 2.32
C LEU A 164 7.20 -8.98 1.37
N TYR A 165 8.48 -9.06 1.02
CA TYR A 165 9.00 -10.14 0.18
C TYR A 165 8.80 -11.52 0.82
N ALA A 166 9.06 -11.63 2.13
CA ALA A 166 8.82 -12.88 2.87
C ALA A 166 7.32 -13.26 2.88
N ASP A 167 6.42 -12.29 2.99
CA ASP A 167 4.98 -12.54 2.94
C ASP A 167 4.52 -12.98 1.53
N LYS A 168 5.02 -12.34 0.46
CA LYS A 168 4.81 -12.77 -0.93
C LYS A 168 5.20 -14.23 -1.13
N ALA A 169 6.38 -14.63 -0.66
CA ALA A 169 6.87 -15.99 -0.78
C ALA A 169 5.98 -17.01 -0.04
N ARG A 170 5.51 -16.68 1.16
CA ARG A 170 4.59 -17.52 1.94
C ARG A 170 3.23 -17.69 1.23
N ARG A 171 2.67 -16.60 0.70
CA ARG A 171 1.39 -16.62 -0.01
C ARG A 171 1.47 -17.41 -1.32
N ALA A 172 2.54 -17.23 -2.08
CA ALA A 172 2.76 -18.00 -3.31
C ALA A 172 2.80 -19.52 -3.04
N LYS A 173 3.48 -19.94 -1.97
CA LYS A 173 3.50 -21.36 -1.55
C LYS A 173 2.10 -21.87 -1.16
N ARG A 174 1.32 -21.09 -0.43
CA ARG A 174 -0.06 -21.45 -0.06
C ARG A 174 -0.98 -21.62 -1.27
N ILE A 175 -0.86 -20.75 -2.26
CA ILE A 175 -1.63 -20.86 -3.51
C ILE A 175 -1.22 -22.13 -4.28
N ALA A 176 0.08 -22.44 -4.34
CA ALA A 176 0.60 -23.61 -5.03
C ALA A 176 0.22 -24.95 -4.34
N SER A 177 0.06 -24.95 -3.00
CA SER A 177 -0.30 -26.15 -2.23
C SER A 177 -1.80 -26.46 -2.17
N GLY A 178 -2.66 -25.59 -2.71
CA GLY A 178 -4.11 -25.76 -2.70
C GLY A 178 -4.75 -25.59 -1.29
N PRO A 179 -6.08 -25.48 -1.19
CA PRO A 179 -6.75 -25.47 0.10
C PRO A 179 -6.66 -26.85 0.76
N PRO A 180 -6.50 -26.92 2.11
CA PRO A 180 -6.55 -28.21 2.81
C PRO A 180 -7.87 -28.92 2.52
N PRO A 181 -7.89 -30.27 2.42
CA PRO A 181 -9.11 -31.02 2.16
C PRO A 181 -10.17 -30.66 3.23
N ARG A 182 -11.35 -30.23 2.78
CA ARG A 182 -12.48 -30.02 3.67
C ARG A 182 -12.85 -31.37 4.26
N HIS A 183 -12.62 -31.58 5.54
CA HIS A 183 -13.15 -32.75 6.24
C HIS A 183 -14.68 -32.64 6.21
N HIS A 184 -15.30 -33.39 5.33
CA HIS A 184 -16.74 -33.66 5.36
C HIS A 184 -16.97 -34.50 6.61
N ASN A 185 -17.44 -33.89 7.67
CA ASN A 185 -17.90 -34.56 8.86
C ASN A 185 -19.30 -35.13 8.51
N SER A 186 -19.32 -36.30 7.85
CA SER A 186 -20.53 -37.12 7.73
C SER A 186 -20.84 -37.67 9.13
N LYS A 187 -21.71 -37.00 9.83
CA LYS A 187 -22.45 -37.63 10.93
C LYS A 187 -23.72 -38.21 10.32
N ALA A 188 -23.71 -39.55 10.17
CA ALA A 188 -24.91 -40.34 10.11
C ALA A 188 -25.65 -40.30 11.44
#